data_c17439562ed3e0679fdc29a15d888eb3
#
_entry.id   c17439562ed3e0679fdc29a15d888eb3
#
_cell.length_a   1.000
_cell.length_b   1.000
_cell.length_c   1.000
_cell.angle_alpha   90.00
_cell.angle_beta   90.00
_cell.angle_gamma   90.00
#
_symmetry.space_group_name_H-M   'P 1'
#
loop_
_entity.id
_entity.type
_entity.pdbx_description
1 polymer ?
#
loop_
_entity_poly.entity_id
_entity_poly.type
_entity_poly.pdbx_seq_one_letter_code
_entity_poly.pdbx_strand_id
1 'polypeptide(L)'
;EKRVRETLKQRPDGDFETIDTNQALDEIAERIQALVQEHGPRCVATYVGSAGFQNSAALLVSKAWHASIGSTSYYTSVTIDQPGKALSASRFGMWVGGTHAFTGSDVCMLVGNNPVVSQYTPFGGPPPFSPYARMRAERKKGMKIIVVDPRKTEAANRSDLFLQVNPGEDPTFLSAVINVVLSEGLHDQEFCAHHVEDLESLREQVAPFTPDYAASRLGVSPDQIVEAARMFGNARRGVAVAGTGPDMAPRGVLTEHLILTLNTVCGRVNKEGERIPNAGILSPKIPRRAEVHAAAPAYDYGPKARVRG
;
A
#
# COMPACT_ATOMS: atom_id res chain seq x y z
N GLU A 1 18.84 22.75 21.09
CA GLU A 1 18.61 21.69 20.10
C GLU A 1 19.89 20.88 19.90
N LYS A 2 19.86 19.57 20.22
CA LYS A 2 21.03 18.68 20.16
C LYS A 2 21.23 18.08 18.75
N ARG A 3 21.11 18.88 17.71
CA ARG A 3 21.29 18.40 16.33
C ARG A 3 22.75 18.54 15.92
N VAL A 4 23.36 17.48 15.40
CA VAL A 4 24.69 17.52 14.78
C VAL A 4 24.60 18.39 13.52
N ARG A 5 25.48 19.39 13.41
CA ARG A 5 25.53 20.37 12.31
C ARG A 5 26.80 20.27 11.48
N GLU A 6 27.77 19.51 11.95
CA GLU A 6 29.10 19.39 11.37
C GLU A 6 29.35 17.92 10.98
N THR A 7 30.26 17.69 10.05
CA THR A 7 30.73 16.36 9.72
C THR A 7 31.67 15.89 10.80
N LEU A 8 31.35 14.74 11.39
CA LEU A 8 32.12 14.16 12.49
C LEU A 8 32.80 12.87 12.04
N LYS A 9 34.08 12.71 12.43
CA LYS A 9 34.83 11.46 12.27
C LYS A 9 35.15 10.89 13.65
N GLN A 10 34.91 9.59 13.82
CA GLN A 10 35.29 8.93 15.07
C GLN A 10 36.77 8.63 15.07
N ARG A 11 37.41 8.96 16.15
CA ARG A 11 38.82 8.68 16.42
C ARG A 11 38.99 7.27 17.01
N PRO A 12 40.22 6.71 16.99
CA PRO A 12 40.48 5.39 17.57
C PRO A 12 40.17 5.26 19.06
N ASP A 13 40.23 6.38 19.82
CA ASP A 13 39.87 6.46 21.24
C ASP A 13 38.33 6.43 21.49
N GLY A 14 37.52 6.48 20.45
CA GLY A 14 36.06 6.48 20.49
C GLY A 14 35.44 7.87 20.50
N ASP A 15 36.21 8.93 20.71
CA ASP A 15 35.74 10.31 20.63
C ASP A 15 35.54 10.75 19.18
N PHE A 16 34.87 11.89 19.00
CA PHE A 16 34.59 12.47 17.69
C PHE A 16 35.36 13.78 17.49
N GLU A 17 35.82 13.98 16.27
CA GLU A 17 36.41 15.23 15.80
C GLU A 17 35.63 15.76 14.59
N THR A 18 35.57 17.08 14.46
CA THR A 18 35.00 17.73 13.27
C THR A 18 36.02 17.67 12.14
N ILE A 19 35.57 17.24 10.98
CA ILE A 19 36.37 17.24 9.74
C ILE A 19 35.64 17.98 8.63
N ASP A 20 36.39 18.35 7.57
CA ASP A 20 35.78 18.90 6.36
C ASP A 20 34.90 17.86 5.65
N THR A 21 33.76 18.30 5.14
CA THR A 21 32.79 17.39 4.48
C THR A 21 33.37 16.76 3.19
N ASN A 22 34.16 17.50 2.41
CA ASN A 22 34.79 16.96 1.20
C ASN A 22 35.85 15.93 1.57
N GLN A 23 36.66 16.21 2.60
CA GLN A 23 37.60 15.23 3.12
C GLN A 23 36.88 13.93 3.53
N ALA A 24 35.74 14.01 4.22
CA ALA A 24 34.95 12.83 4.59
C ALA A 24 34.47 12.04 3.36
N LEU A 25 34.00 12.75 2.34
CA LEU A 25 33.52 12.13 1.10
C LEU A 25 34.67 11.44 0.34
N ASP A 26 35.85 12.04 0.28
CA ASP A 26 37.03 11.45 -0.37
C ASP A 26 37.46 10.18 0.37
N GLU A 27 37.61 10.22 1.69
CA GLU A 27 37.97 9.05 2.49
C GLU A 27 36.94 7.90 2.34
N ILE A 28 35.64 8.21 2.28
CA ILE A 28 34.58 7.22 2.05
C ILE A 28 34.71 6.63 0.63
N ALA A 29 34.93 7.47 -0.37
CA ALA A 29 35.05 7.03 -1.76
C ALA A 29 36.25 6.10 -1.95
N GLU A 30 37.42 6.48 -1.42
CA GLU A 30 38.65 5.64 -1.45
C GLU A 30 38.41 4.29 -0.76
N ARG A 31 37.76 4.29 0.40
CA ARG A 31 37.46 3.06 1.11
C ARG A 31 36.52 2.15 0.35
N ILE A 32 35.46 2.71 -0.24
CA ILE A 32 34.50 1.95 -1.07
C ILE A 32 35.22 1.37 -2.30
N GLN A 33 36.05 2.16 -2.99
CA GLN A 33 36.80 1.69 -4.16
C GLN A 33 37.72 0.52 -3.79
N ALA A 34 38.45 0.61 -2.69
CA ALA A 34 39.31 -0.47 -2.22
C ALA A 34 38.52 -1.75 -1.93
N LEU A 35 37.39 -1.64 -1.23
CA LEU A 35 36.53 -2.78 -0.94
C LEU A 35 35.94 -3.42 -2.20
N VAL A 36 35.51 -2.61 -3.16
CA VAL A 36 34.96 -3.09 -4.43
C VAL A 36 36.05 -3.79 -5.26
N GLN A 37 37.28 -3.28 -5.26
CA GLN A 37 38.40 -3.93 -5.94
C GLN A 37 38.76 -5.26 -5.31
N GLU A 38 38.72 -5.36 -3.99
CA GLU A 38 39.07 -6.60 -3.27
C GLU A 38 37.95 -7.65 -3.30
N HIS A 39 36.71 -7.25 -3.11
CA HIS A 39 35.58 -8.16 -2.85
C HIS A 39 34.49 -8.13 -3.95
N GLY A 40 34.64 -7.28 -4.95
CA GLY A 40 33.63 -7.04 -5.98
C GLY A 40 32.47 -6.14 -5.52
N PRO A 41 31.67 -5.64 -6.47
CA PRO A 41 30.69 -4.58 -6.19
C PRO A 41 29.57 -4.98 -5.20
N ARG A 42 29.27 -6.27 -5.06
CA ARG A 42 28.23 -6.74 -4.13
C ARG A 42 28.57 -6.58 -2.65
N CYS A 43 29.83 -6.27 -2.31
CA CYS A 43 30.21 -5.93 -0.94
C CYS A 43 29.58 -4.63 -0.45
N VAL A 44 29.12 -3.76 -1.37
CA VAL A 44 28.41 -2.53 -1.04
C VAL A 44 26.90 -2.79 -1.08
N ALA A 45 26.26 -2.69 0.05
CA ALA A 45 24.82 -2.85 0.20
C ALA A 45 24.15 -1.56 0.67
N THR A 46 22.95 -1.27 0.14
CA THR A 46 22.10 -0.19 0.63
C THR A 46 20.76 -0.76 1.10
N TYR A 47 20.38 -0.40 2.32
CA TYR A 47 19.05 -0.64 2.85
C TYR A 47 18.30 0.68 3.02
N VAL A 48 17.13 0.79 2.38
CA VAL A 48 16.30 2.00 2.44
C VAL A 48 15.06 1.73 3.27
N GLY A 49 14.95 2.42 4.39
CA GLY A 49 13.74 2.43 5.22
C GLY A 49 12.74 3.50 4.77
N SER A 50 11.58 3.54 5.45
CA SER A 50 10.46 4.43 5.11
C SER A 50 10.82 5.91 5.13
N ALA A 51 11.76 6.34 5.97
CA ALA A 51 12.22 7.73 6.01
C ALA A 51 12.92 8.20 4.72
N GLY A 52 13.44 7.26 3.92
CA GLY A 52 14.00 7.56 2.59
C GLY A 52 13.00 8.22 1.64
N PHE A 53 11.70 7.90 1.77
CA PHE A 53 10.64 8.52 0.96
C PHE A 53 10.41 10.01 1.26
N GLN A 54 10.89 10.50 2.40
CA GLN A 54 10.78 11.93 2.76
C GLN A 54 11.76 12.81 1.99
N ASN A 55 12.77 12.20 1.36
CA ASN A 55 13.68 12.86 0.43
C ASN A 55 13.50 12.29 -0.97
N SER A 56 12.75 12.99 -1.80
CA SER A 56 12.37 12.53 -3.15
C SER A 56 13.57 12.29 -4.07
N ALA A 57 14.69 12.99 -3.87
CA ALA A 57 15.91 12.80 -4.65
C ALA A 57 16.72 11.60 -4.18
N ALA A 58 16.72 11.28 -2.89
CA ALA A 58 17.58 10.25 -2.30
C ALA A 58 17.40 8.87 -2.93
N LEU A 59 16.16 8.47 -3.21
CA LEU A 59 15.88 7.17 -3.82
C LEU A 59 16.42 7.05 -5.24
N LEU A 60 16.26 8.10 -6.05
CA LEU A 60 16.74 8.11 -7.43
C LEU A 60 18.26 8.14 -7.48
N VAL A 61 18.87 9.02 -6.68
CA VAL A 61 20.33 9.16 -6.59
C VAL A 61 20.97 7.87 -6.07
N SER A 62 20.42 7.28 -5.00
CA SER A 62 20.97 6.03 -4.44
C SER A 62 20.90 4.86 -5.42
N LYS A 63 19.82 4.74 -6.19
CA LYS A 63 19.70 3.72 -7.23
C LYS A 63 20.69 3.95 -8.37
N ALA A 64 20.85 5.19 -8.84
CA ALA A 64 21.81 5.53 -9.88
C ALA A 64 23.25 5.26 -9.41
N TRP A 65 23.57 5.64 -8.18
CA TRP A 65 24.86 5.37 -7.56
C TRP A 65 25.15 3.88 -7.45
N HIS A 66 24.20 3.07 -6.97
CA HIS A 66 24.32 1.61 -6.93
C HIS A 66 24.57 1.00 -8.32
N ALA A 67 23.83 1.48 -9.31
CA ALA A 67 24.03 1.03 -10.70
C ALA A 67 25.43 1.39 -11.23
N SER A 68 25.97 2.57 -10.89
CA SER A 68 27.30 3.02 -11.33
C SER A 68 28.44 2.18 -10.76
N ILE A 69 28.32 1.68 -9.54
CA ILE A 69 29.31 0.76 -8.93
C ILE A 69 29.07 -0.71 -9.30
N GLY A 70 27.98 -1.04 -10.00
CA GLY A 70 27.64 -2.40 -10.41
C GLY A 70 27.08 -3.29 -9.29
N SER A 71 26.67 -2.72 -8.15
CA SER A 71 26.10 -3.50 -7.06
C SER A 71 24.61 -3.78 -7.28
N THR A 72 24.20 -5.02 -7.05
CA THR A 72 22.79 -5.45 -7.01
C THR A 72 22.24 -5.55 -5.57
N SER A 73 23.05 -5.26 -4.55
CA SER A 73 22.72 -5.39 -3.14
C SER A 73 21.91 -4.19 -2.62
N TYR A 74 20.73 -3.94 -3.23
CA TYR A 74 19.83 -2.84 -2.88
C TYR A 74 18.56 -3.40 -2.26
N TYR A 75 18.28 -3.04 -1.02
CA TYR A 75 17.20 -3.59 -0.21
C TYR A 75 16.27 -2.50 0.29
N THR A 76 15.00 -2.84 0.50
CA THR A 76 14.00 -1.93 1.07
C THR A 76 13.14 -2.65 2.12
N SER A 77 12.54 -1.89 3.03
CA SER A 77 11.57 -2.42 4.00
C SER A 77 10.34 -3.05 3.34
N VAL A 78 9.98 -2.59 2.14
CA VAL A 78 8.79 -3.07 1.40
C VAL A 78 8.79 -4.57 1.19
N THR A 79 9.97 -5.19 1.02
CA THR A 79 10.09 -6.65 0.85
C THR A 79 9.81 -7.45 2.12
N ILE A 80 9.76 -6.78 3.27
CA ILE A 80 9.51 -7.39 4.58
C ILE A 80 8.10 -7.02 5.07
N ASP A 81 7.74 -5.74 4.97
CA ASP A 81 6.53 -5.22 5.62
C ASP A 81 5.31 -5.15 4.70
N GLN A 82 5.48 -5.08 3.39
CA GLN A 82 4.37 -4.96 2.44
C GLN A 82 4.58 -5.72 1.11
N PRO A 83 5.09 -6.95 1.11
CA PRO A 83 5.28 -7.71 -0.12
C PRO A 83 3.95 -8.06 -0.80
N GLY A 84 2.87 -8.22 -0.03
CA GLY A 84 1.56 -8.54 -0.52
C GLY A 84 1.00 -7.50 -1.48
N LYS A 85 1.26 -6.21 -1.24
CA LYS A 85 0.83 -5.12 -2.14
C LYS A 85 1.40 -5.26 -3.55
N ALA A 86 2.69 -5.56 -3.66
CA ALA A 86 3.35 -5.73 -4.94
C ALA A 86 2.92 -7.03 -5.64
N LEU A 87 2.90 -8.14 -4.90
CA LEU A 87 2.56 -9.46 -5.43
C LEU A 87 1.09 -9.53 -5.88
N SER A 88 0.18 -8.98 -5.11
CA SER A 88 -1.24 -8.95 -5.47
C SER A 88 -1.49 -8.04 -6.68
N ALA A 89 -0.92 -6.85 -6.71
CA ALA A 89 -1.03 -5.96 -7.86
C ALA A 89 -0.51 -6.61 -9.15
N SER A 90 0.58 -7.38 -9.08
CA SER A 90 1.11 -8.09 -10.24
C SER A 90 0.17 -9.19 -10.77
N ARG A 91 -0.69 -9.75 -9.91
CA ARG A 91 -1.70 -10.76 -10.31
C ARG A 91 -2.92 -10.14 -10.99
N PHE A 92 -3.32 -8.95 -10.58
CA PHE A 92 -4.44 -8.23 -11.19
C PHE A 92 -4.07 -7.55 -12.50
N GLY A 93 -2.79 -7.50 -12.85
CA GLY A 93 -2.29 -6.72 -13.98
C GLY A 93 -2.24 -5.23 -13.67
N MET A 94 -1.99 -4.43 -14.69
CA MET A 94 -1.84 -2.99 -14.54
C MET A 94 -3.13 -2.26 -14.96
N TRP A 95 -3.80 -1.65 -14.00
CA TRP A 95 -4.87 -0.71 -14.28
C TRP A 95 -4.32 0.71 -14.22
N VAL A 96 -4.14 1.35 -15.37
CA VAL A 96 -3.42 2.65 -15.47
C VAL A 96 -4.16 3.77 -14.75
N GLY A 97 -5.49 3.68 -14.65
CA GLY A 97 -6.31 4.60 -13.87
C GLY A 97 -6.19 4.41 -12.35
N GLY A 98 -5.73 3.24 -11.90
CA GLY A 98 -5.69 2.87 -10.50
C GLY A 98 -7.07 2.82 -9.83
N THR A 99 -7.06 2.53 -8.54
CA THR A 99 -8.26 2.56 -7.70
C THR A 99 -8.71 4.01 -7.44
N HIS A 100 -9.94 4.18 -6.95
CA HIS A 100 -10.42 5.48 -6.51
C HIS A 100 -9.49 6.04 -5.42
N ALA A 101 -9.26 7.35 -5.47
CA ALA A 101 -8.50 8.02 -4.45
C ALA A 101 -9.36 8.27 -3.20
N PHE A 102 -8.71 8.47 -2.06
CA PHE A 102 -9.35 8.92 -0.83
C PHE A 102 -10.16 10.21 -1.04
N THR A 103 -9.59 11.15 -1.81
CA THR A 103 -10.28 12.39 -2.20
C THR A 103 -11.37 12.11 -3.22
N GLY A 104 -12.59 12.53 -2.92
CA GLY A 104 -13.75 12.36 -3.80
C GLY A 104 -14.40 10.98 -3.71
N SER A 105 -14.07 10.19 -2.69
CA SER A 105 -14.75 8.95 -2.36
C SER A 105 -15.95 9.20 -1.44
N ASP A 106 -16.98 8.37 -1.60
CA ASP A 106 -18.16 8.34 -0.74
C ASP A 106 -17.92 7.42 0.47
N VAL A 107 -17.03 6.44 0.32
CA VAL A 107 -16.64 5.51 1.38
C VAL A 107 -15.14 5.20 1.33
N CYS A 108 -14.53 5.06 2.50
CA CYS A 108 -13.17 4.55 2.66
C CYS A 108 -13.15 3.44 3.72
N MET A 109 -12.65 2.26 3.36
CA MET A 109 -12.44 1.14 4.29
C MET A 109 -10.95 1.03 4.61
N LEU A 110 -10.59 1.23 5.87
CA LEU A 110 -9.23 1.17 6.41
C LEU A 110 -9.05 -0.13 7.19
N VAL A 111 -8.28 -1.06 6.64
CA VAL A 111 -8.00 -2.35 7.27
C VAL A 111 -6.59 -2.31 7.87
N GLY A 112 -6.49 -2.32 9.20
CA GLY A 112 -5.22 -2.19 9.92
C GLY A 112 -4.42 -0.94 9.51
N ASN A 113 -5.11 0.15 9.18
CA ASN A 113 -4.51 1.36 8.61
C ASN A 113 -4.94 2.59 9.41
N ASN A 114 -3.96 3.35 9.91
CA ASN A 114 -4.20 4.55 10.72
C ASN A 114 -3.53 5.80 10.13
N PRO A 115 -4.07 6.38 9.06
CA PRO A 115 -3.48 7.55 8.40
C PRO A 115 -3.46 8.80 9.27
N VAL A 116 -4.22 8.83 10.35
CA VAL A 116 -4.22 9.94 11.32
C VAL A 116 -2.87 10.05 12.05
N VAL A 117 -2.23 8.92 12.33
CA VAL A 117 -0.93 8.85 13.01
C VAL A 117 0.21 8.68 12.04
N SER A 118 0.09 7.74 11.09
CA SER A 118 1.17 7.47 10.14
C SER A 118 1.46 8.63 9.19
N GLN A 119 0.47 9.49 8.96
CA GLN A 119 0.54 10.59 8.00
C GLN A 119 0.85 10.13 6.56
N TYR A 120 0.68 8.84 6.28
CA TYR A 120 0.72 8.30 4.91
C TYR A 120 -0.66 8.34 4.27
N THR A 121 -0.70 8.38 2.93
CA THR A 121 -1.95 8.13 2.21
C THR A 121 -2.42 6.71 2.48
N PRO A 122 -3.71 6.42 2.35
CA PRO A 122 -4.19 5.04 2.42
C PRO A 122 -3.44 4.08 1.50
N PHE A 123 -2.90 4.55 0.37
CA PHE A 123 -2.14 3.76 -0.60
C PHE A 123 -0.64 3.65 -0.31
N GLY A 124 -0.17 4.23 0.79
CA GLY A 124 1.25 4.33 1.13
C GLY A 124 1.92 5.58 0.54
N GLY A 125 3.10 5.87 1.03
CA GLY A 125 3.89 7.05 0.67
C GLY A 125 3.43 8.36 1.33
N PRO A 126 4.34 9.34 1.47
CA PRO A 126 4.02 10.64 2.05
C PRO A 126 3.20 11.47 1.06
N PRO A 127 1.99 11.90 1.43
CA PRO A 127 1.20 12.78 0.59
C PRO A 127 1.70 14.23 0.68
N PRO A 128 1.42 15.05 -0.35
CA PRO A 128 1.68 16.49 -0.32
C PRO A 128 0.65 17.27 0.53
N PHE A 129 -0.05 16.60 1.44
CA PHE A 129 -1.09 17.16 2.29
C PHE A 129 -1.19 16.38 3.60
N SER A 130 -1.80 16.94 4.63
CA SER A 130 -2.12 16.21 5.86
C SER A 130 -3.26 15.20 5.60
N PRO A 131 -3.05 13.88 5.74
CA PRO A 131 -4.09 12.88 5.59
C PRO A 131 -5.27 13.10 6.53
N TYR A 132 -5.00 13.50 7.76
CA TYR A 132 -6.03 13.80 8.74
C TYR A 132 -6.90 14.99 8.33
N ALA A 133 -6.29 16.09 7.90
CA ALA A 133 -7.04 17.27 7.44
C ALA A 133 -7.89 16.93 6.19
N ARG A 134 -7.36 16.13 5.27
CA ARG A 134 -8.06 15.66 4.09
C ARG A 134 -9.22 14.75 4.46
N MET A 135 -9.00 13.76 5.31
CA MET A 135 -10.05 12.86 5.81
C MET A 135 -11.21 13.65 6.43
N ARG A 136 -10.89 14.65 7.25
CA ARG A 136 -11.90 15.52 7.87
C ARG A 136 -12.67 16.36 6.83
N ALA A 137 -11.98 16.84 5.80
CA ALA A 137 -12.59 17.61 4.72
C ALA A 137 -13.53 16.74 3.86
N GLU A 138 -13.14 15.52 3.52
CA GLU A 138 -13.98 14.59 2.75
C GLU A 138 -15.18 14.11 3.57
N ARG A 139 -15.01 13.86 4.88
CA ARG A 139 -16.14 13.54 5.78
C ARG A 139 -17.18 14.66 5.83
N LYS A 140 -16.76 15.92 5.84
CA LYS A 140 -17.69 17.06 5.75
C LYS A 140 -18.51 17.09 4.47
N LYS A 141 -18.03 16.44 3.41
CA LYS A 141 -18.74 16.25 2.14
C LYS A 141 -19.62 15.00 2.12
N GLY A 142 -19.63 14.21 3.21
CA GLY A 142 -20.45 13.02 3.34
C GLY A 142 -19.70 11.68 3.25
N MET A 143 -18.38 11.68 3.03
CA MET A 143 -17.60 10.44 2.99
C MET A 143 -17.74 9.66 4.30
N LYS A 144 -18.08 8.38 4.19
CA LYS A 144 -18.13 7.42 5.28
C LYS A 144 -16.79 6.72 5.47
N ILE A 145 -16.48 6.36 6.71
CA ILE A 145 -15.25 5.68 7.06
C ILE A 145 -15.56 4.40 7.83
N ILE A 146 -15.13 3.28 7.27
CA ILE A 146 -15.14 1.97 7.92
C ILE A 146 -13.70 1.71 8.39
N VAL A 147 -13.54 1.36 9.66
CA VAL A 147 -12.23 0.95 10.21
C VAL A 147 -12.33 -0.47 10.73
N VAL A 148 -11.41 -1.30 10.28
CA VAL A 148 -11.22 -2.70 10.70
C VAL A 148 -9.84 -2.80 11.33
N ASP A 149 -9.76 -2.96 12.63
CA ASP A 149 -8.47 -2.89 13.34
C ASP A 149 -8.61 -3.60 14.71
N PRO A 150 -7.63 -4.41 15.13
CA PRO A 150 -7.67 -5.02 16.47
C PRO A 150 -7.60 -3.99 17.60
N ARG A 151 -7.14 -2.79 17.33
CA ARG A 151 -7.03 -1.67 18.27
C ARG A 151 -8.01 -0.55 17.89
N LYS A 152 -8.68 0.02 18.87
CA LYS A 152 -9.47 1.24 18.66
C LYS A 152 -8.54 2.44 18.45
N THR A 153 -8.14 2.64 17.21
CA THR A 153 -7.17 3.65 16.77
C THR A 153 -7.77 5.06 16.72
N GLU A 154 -6.93 6.05 16.44
CA GLU A 154 -7.34 7.43 16.20
C GLU A 154 -8.24 7.56 14.97
N ALA A 155 -8.04 6.70 13.96
CA ALA A 155 -8.93 6.59 12.82
C ALA A 155 -10.26 5.94 13.23
N ALA A 156 -10.23 4.87 14.04
CA ALA A 156 -11.42 4.20 14.56
C ALA A 156 -12.31 5.14 15.41
N ASN A 157 -11.70 5.99 16.23
CA ASN A 157 -12.43 6.99 17.01
C ASN A 157 -13.17 8.03 16.14
N ARG A 158 -12.90 8.04 14.84
CA ARG A 158 -13.48 8.99 13.86
C ARG A 158 -14.22 8.28 12.73
N SER A 159 -14.36 6.97 12.80
CA SER A 159 -15.09 6.18 11.82
C SER A 159 -16.61 6.29 11.99
N ASP A 160 -17.32 5.95 10.95
CA ASP A 160 -18.79 5.76 10.99
C ASP A 160 -19.12 4.33 11.43
N LEU A 161 -18.23 3.36 11.10
CA LEU A 161 -18.30 1.97 11.53
C LEU A 161 -16.91 1.49 11.95
N PHE A 162 -16.81 0.90 13.13
CA PHE A 162 -15.60 0.30 13.64
C PHE A 162 -15.82 -1.18 13.97
N LEU A 163 -15.00 -2.04 13.39
CA LEU A 163 -14.96 -3.47 13.65
C LEU A 163 -13.63 -3.79 14.34
N GLN A 164 -13.71 -4.21 15.59
CA GLN A 164 -12.54 -4.63 16.38
C GLN A 164 -12.31 -6.12 16.18
N VAL A 165 -11.56 -6.46 15.14
CA VAL A 165 -11.34 -7.84 14.73
C VAL A 165 -10.14 -8.49 15.42
N ASN A 166 -10.17 -9.82 15.54
CA ASN A 166 -9.02 -10.58 15.98
C ASN A 166 -7.85 -10.46 14.98
N PRO A 167 -6.60 -10.28 15.44
CA PRO A 167 -5.43 -10.20 14.56
C PRO A 167 -5.29 -11.44 13.67
N GLY A 168 -4.95 -11.22 12.39
CA GLY A 168 -4.71 -12.29 11.41
C GLY A 168 -5.97 -12.84 10.73
N GLU A 169 -7.16 -12.35 11.09
CA GLU A 169 -8.44 -12.74 10.50
C GLU A 169 -8.93 -11.75 9.40
N ASP A 170 -8.09 -10.84 8.97
CA ASP A 170 -8.42 -9.90 7.87
C ASP A 170 -8.91 -10.63 6.60
N PRO A 171 -8.30 -11.75 6.16
CA PRO A 171 -8.83 -12.51 5.02
C PRO A 171 -10.24 -13.05 5.25
N THR A 172 -10.56 -13.50 6.46
CA THR A 172 -11.90 -14.00 6.83
C THR A 172 -12.92 -12.87 6.75
N PHE A 173 -12.59 -11.70 7.29
CA PHE A 173 -13.43 -10.50 7.19
C PHE A 173 -13.70 -10.11 5.73
N LEU A 174 -12.65 -9.96 4.93
CA LEU A 174 -12.76 -9.55 3.53
C LEU A 174 -13.55 -10.55 2.69
N SER A 175 -13.33 -11.85 2.90
CA SER A 175 -14.11 -12.91 2.21
C SER A 175 -15.60 -12.81 2.55
N ALA A 176 -15.95 -12.56 3.82
CA ALA A 176 -17.34 -12.42 4.23
C ALA A 176 -17.97 -11.12 3.65
N VAL A 177 -17.23 -10.02 3.62
CA VAL A 177 -17.70 -8.78 2.97
C VAL A 177 -17.94 -9.00 1.49
N ILE A 178 -17.02 -9.68 0.77
CA ILE A 178 -17.19 -10.00 -0.65
C ILE A 178 -18.39 -10.93 -0.85
N ASN A 179 -18.57 -11.93 0.02
CA ASN A 179 -19.73 -12.82 -0.03
C ASN A 179 -21.04 -12.02 0.04
N VAL A 180 -21.20 -11.14 1.02
CA VAL A 180 -22.41 -10.30 1.15
C VAL A 180 -22.58 -9.38 -0.06
N VAL A 181 -21.49 -8.73 -0.53
CA VAL A 181 -21.53 -7.87 -1.72
C VAL A 181 -22.03 -8.62 -2.94
N LEU A 182 -21.56 -9.84 -3.15
CA LEU A 182 -21.96 -10.65 -4.31
C LEU A 182 -23.35 -11.24 -4.15
N SER A 183 -23.72 -11.73 -2.97
CA SER A 183 -25.02 -12.36 -2.71
C SER A 183 -26.17 -11.37 -2.72
N GLU A 184 -25.95 -10.14 -2.25
CA GLU A 184 -26.95 -9.06 -2.28
C GLU A 184 -26.94 -8.24 -3.59
N GLY A 185 -26.06 -8.59 -4.55
CA GLY A 185 -25.99 -7.89 -5.84
C GLY A 185 -25.45 -6.47 -5.76
N LEU A 186 -24.65 -6.15 -4.71
CA LEU A 186 -24.08 -4.83 -4.48
C LEU A 186 -22.79 -4.55 -5.28
N HIS A 187 -22.33 -5.54 -6.05
CA HIS A 187 -21.18 -5.38 -6.95
C HIS A 187 -21.54 -4.56 -8.20
N ASP A 188 -20.55 -3.97 -8.83
CA ASP A 188 -20.72 -3.25 -10.11
C ASP A 188 -20.88 -4.29 -11.23
N GLN A 189 -22.15 -4.63 -11.54
CA GLN A 189 -22.48 -5.69 -12.50
C GLN A 189 -21.94 -5.39 -13.90
N GLU A 190 -22.08 -4.14 -14.35
CA GLU A 190 -21.59 -3.72 -15.67
C GLU A 190 -20.07 -3.84 -15.75
N PHE A 191 -19.38 -3.32 -14.75
CA PHE A 191 -17.92 -3.44 -14.69
C PHE A 191 -17.47 -4.90 -14.64
N CYS A 192 -18.09 -5.70 -13.80
CA CYS A 192 -17.73 -7.12 -13.68
C CYS A 192 -17.96 -7.89 -14.97
N ALA A 193 -19.05 -7.62 -15.68
CA ALA A 193 -19.35 -8.30 -16.95
C ALA A 193 -18.29 -8.03 -18.05
N HIS A 194 -17.60 -6.88 -18.00
CA HIS A 194 -16.61 -6.51 -19.01
C HIS A 194 -15.16 -6.75 -18.59
N HIS A 195 -14.88 -6.80 -17.28
CA HIS A 195 -13.50 -6.74 -16.77
C HIS A 195 -13.14 -7.80 -15.73
N VAL A 196 -14.09 -8.65 -15.33
CA VAL A 196 -13.84 -9.70 -14.34
C VAL A 196 -14.12 -11.05 -14.98
N GLU A 197 -13.09 -11.86 -15.11
CA GLU A 197 -13.23 -13.25 -15.52
C GLU A 197 -13.66 -14.09 -14.32
N ASP A 198 -14.50 -15.12 -14.59
CA ASP A 198 -14.85 -16.16 -13.64
C ASP A 198 -15.41 -15.66 -12.29
N LEU A 199 -16.33 -14.69 -12.35
CA LEU A 199 -17.01 -14.16 -11.17
C LEU A 199 -17.74 -15.26 -10.37
N GLU A 200 -18.21 -16.31 -11.06
CA GLU A 200 -18.93 -17.41 -10.43
C GLU A 200 -18.01 -18.27 -9.56
N SER A 201 -16.80 -18.55 -10.01
CA SER A 201 -15.80 -19.21 -9.17
C SER A 201 -15.49 -18.40 -7.89
N LEU A 202 -15.44 -17.07 -8.00
CA LEU A 202 -15.28 -16.22 -6.81
C LEU A 202 -16.48 -16.38 -5.86
N ARG A 203 -17.71 -16.41 -6.37
CA ARG A 203 -18.92 -16.66 -5.55
C ARG A 203 -18.83 -17.97 -4.78
N GLU A 204 -18.46 -19.04 -5.47
CA GLU A 204 -18.30 -20.35 -4.86
C GLU A 204 -17.21 -20.36 -3.77
N GLN A 205 -16.09 -19.72 -4.03
CA GLN A 205 -14.97 -19.66 -3.09
C GLN A 205 -15.29 -18.84 -1.83
N VAL A 206 -16.08 -17.78 -1.93
CA VAL A 206 -16.45 -16.97 -0.77
C VAL A 206 -17.72 -17.44 -0.07
N ALA A 207 -18.54 -18.29 -0.69
CA ALA A 207 -19.79 -18.78 -0.12
C ALA A 207 -19.67 -19.38 1.29
N PRO A 208 -18.60 -20.12 1.64
CA PRO A 208 -18.43 -20.64 3.00
C PRO A 208 -18.20 -19.56 4.06
N PHE A 209 -17.80 -18.36 3.64
CA PHE A 209 -17.52 -17.23 4.53
C PHE A 209 -18.81 -16.43 4.79
N THR A 210 -19.78 -17.07 5.42
CA THR A 210 -21.01 -16.37 5.83
C THR A 210 -20.70 -15.36 6.95
N PRO A 211 -21.54 -14.31 7.14
CA PRO A 211 -21.38 -13.39 8.28
C PRO A 211 -21.30 -14.09 9.61
N ASP A 212 -22.10 -15.15 9.86
CA ASP A 212 -22.08 -15.92 11.10
C ASP A 212 -20.77 -16.69 11.29
N TYR A 213 -20.28 -17.36 10.24
CA TYR A 213 -18.99 -18.03 10.28
C TYR A 213 -17.87 -17.03 10.58
N ALA A 214 -17.84 -15.92 9.85
CA ALA A 214 -16.81 -14.92 10.03
C ALA A 214 -16.88 -14.27 11.42
N ALA A 215 -18.06 -13.95 11.91
CA ALA A 215 -18.27 -13.38 13.24
C ALA A 215 -17.67 -14.26 14.36
N SER A 216 -17.85 -15.59 14.25
CA SER A 216 -17.30 -16.55 15.23
C SER A 216 -15.77 -16.51 15.33
N ARG A 217 -15.07 -16.09 14.25
CA ARG A 217 -13.62 -15.99 14.19
C ARG A 217 -13.11 -14.58 14.51
N LEU A 218 -13.85 -13.58 14.09
CA LEU A 218 -13.46 -12.17 14.15
C LEU A 218 -13.68 -11.54 15.52
N GLY A 219 -14.64 -12.05 16.32
CA GLY A 219 -15.04 -11.45 17.58
C GLY A 219 -15.93 -10.20 17.41
N VAL A 220 -16.58 -10.05 16.25
CA VAL A 220 -17.56 -9.00 15.95
C VAL A 220 -18.91 -9.65 15.62
N SER A 221 -20.00 -8.85 15.59
CA SER A 221 -21.31 -9.40 15.25
C SER A 221 -21.47 -9.62 13.74
N PRO A 222 -22.32 -10.58 13.30
CA PRO A 222 -22.66 -10.75 11.90
C PRO A 222 -23.22 -9.47 11.27
N ASP A 223 -24.05 -8.73 12.01
CA ASP A 223 -24.66 -7.49 11.57
C ASP A 223 -23.62 -6.41 11.22
N GLN A 224 -22.54 -6.29 12.01
CA GLN A 224 -21.46 -5.36 11.71
C GLN A 224 -20.76 -5.69 10.38
N ILE A 225 -20.60 -6.98 10.06
CA ILE A 225 -20.00 -7.44 8.80
C ILE A 225 -20.93 -7.08 7.62
N VAL A 226 -22.22 -7.36 7.77
CA VAL A 226 -23.25 -7.02 6.76
C VAL A 226 -23.32 -5.50 6.57
N GLU A 227 -23.29 -4.72 7.65
CA GLU A 227 -23.29 -3.26 7.60
C GLU A 227 -22.06 -2.73 6.84
N ALA A 228 -20.86 -3.28 7.12
CA ALA A 228 -19.65 -2.90 6.41
C ALA A 228 -19.75 -3.20 4.92
N ALA A 229 -20.25 -4.38 4.55
CA ALA A 229 -20.46 -4.78 3.17
C ALA A 229 -21.44 -3.87 2.43
N ARG A 230 -22.60 -3.59 3.05
CA ARG A 230 -23.61 -2.71 2.46
C ARG A 230 -23.14 -1.26 2.37
N MET A 231 -22.47 -0.75 3.39
CA MET A 231 -21.91 0.61 3.37
C MET A 231 -20.87 0.75 2.24
N PHE A 232 -20.02 -0.25 2.03
CA PHE A 232 -19.01 -0.23 0.98
C PHE A 232 -19.63 -0.48 -0.41
N GLY A 233 -20.50 -1.47 -0.54
CA GLY A 233 -21.10 -1.89 -1.81
C GLY A 233 -22.04 -0.83 -2.41
N ASN A 234 -22.87 -0.18 -1.58
CA ASN A 234 -23.83 0.83 -2.05
C ASN A 234 -23.19 2.19 -2.40
N ALA A 235 -21.96 2.43 -2.05
CA ALA A 235 -21.29 3.68 -2.40
C ALA A 235 -20.99 3.73 -3.90
N ARG A 236 -21.04 4.91 -4.51
CA ARG A 236 -20.68 5.07 -5.93
C ARG A 236 -19.17 5.09 -6.14
N ARG A 237 -18.44 5.78 -5.27
CA ARG A 237 -16.98 5.86 -5.29
C ARG A 237 -16.43 5.46 -3.93
N GLY A 238 -15.36 4.73 -3.92
CA GLY A 238 -14.77 4.31 -2.66
C GLY A 238 -13.44 3.61 -2.84
N VAL A 239 -12.83 3.26 -1.72
CA VAL A 239 -11.59 2.53 -1.71
C VAL A 239 -11.46 1.72 -0.43
N ALA A 240 -11.04 0.48 -0.56
CA ALA A 240 -10.55 -0.35 0.54
C ALA A 240 -9.04 -0.43 0.46
N VAL A 241 -8.36 -0.26 1.60
CA VAL A 241 -6.89 -0.31 1.68
C VAL A 241 -6.45 -0.96 2.98
N ALA A 242 -5.40 -1.79 2.90
CA ALA A 242 -4.75 -2.34 4.08
C ALA A 242 -3.52 -1.52 4.48
N GLY A 243 -3.25 -1.50 5.79
CA GLY A 243 -1.99 -1.00 6.34
C GLY A 243 -0.90 -2.07 6.34
N THR A 244 0.17 -1.82 7.07
CA THR A 244 1.31 -2.74 7.19
C THR A 244 0.98 -3.99 8.01
N GLY A 245 0.17 -3.85 9.08
CA GLY A 245 -0.16 -4.97 9.98
C GLY A 245 -0.78 -6.17 9.27
N PRO A 246 -1.86 -5.99 8.48
CA PRO A 246 -2.48 -7.06 7.72
C PRO A 246 -1.54 -7.74 6.70
N ASP A 247 -0.62 -6.99 6.09
CA ASP A 247 0.34 -7.53 5.12
C ASP A 247 1.46 -8.33 5.80
N MET A 248 1.88 -7.92 7.01
CA MET A 248 2.85 -8.65 7.83
C MET A 248 2.25 -9.87 8.55
N ALA A 249 0.93 -9.96 8.64
CA ALA A 249 0.24 -11.08 9.25
C ALA A 249 0.38 -12.36 8.41
N PRO A 250 0.16 -13.54 8.99
CA PRO A 250 0.01 -14.75 8.21
C PRO A 250 -1.05 -14.55 7.12
N ARG A 251 -0.72 -14.94 5.89
CA ARG A 251 -1.59 -14.76 4.71
C ARG A 251 -1.72 -13.30 4.23
N GLY A 252 -0.73 -12.43 4.49
CA GLY A 252 -0.76 -11.02 4.06
C GLY A 252 -0.97 -10.85 2.55
N VAL A 253 -0.35 -11.70 1.71
CA VAL A 253 -0.60 -11.70 0.25
C VAL A 253 -2.06 -11.99 -0.08
N LEU A 254 -2.72 -12.89 0.64
CA LEU A 254 -4.15 -13.15 0.47
C LEU A 254 -5.00 -11.96 0.90
N THR A 255 -4.64 -11.32 2.02
CA THR A 255 -5.32 -10.10 2.47
C THR A 255 -5.29 -9.02 1.40
N GLU A 256 -4.13 -8.71 0.85
CA GLU A 256 -3.98 -7.69 -0.20
C GLU A 256 -4.70 -8.09 -1.49
N HIS A 257 -4.69 -9.38 -1.84
CA HIS A 257 -5.45 -9.90 -2.96
C HIS A 257 -6.96 -9.66 -2.77
N LEU A 258 -7.50 -9.96 -1.58
CA LEU A 258 -8.92 -9.74 -1.26
C LEU A 258 -9.29 -8.25 -1.20
N ILE A 259 -8.38 -7.37 -0.76
CA ILE A 259 -8.56 -5.91 -0.84
C ILE A 259 -8.74 -5.48 -2.30
N LEU A 260 -7.87 -5.96 -3.20
CA LEU A 260 -7.98 -5.64 -4.63
C LEU A 260 -9.23 -6.26 -5.24
N THR A 261 -9.57 -7.50 -4.87
CA THR A 261 -10.80 -8.18 -5.31
C THR A 261 -12.05 -7.36 -4.91
N LEU A 262 -12.14 -6.94 -3.64
CA LEU A 262 -13.27 -6.12 -3.18
C LEU A 262 -13.37 -4.79 -3.94
N ASN A 263 -12.24 -4.09 -4.14
CA ASN A 263 -12.23 -2.88 -4.96
C ASN A 263 -12.66 -3.16 -6.40
N THR A 264 -12.21 -4.26 -6.98
CA THR A 264 -12.52 -4.64 -8.37
C THR A 264 -13.99 -4.97 -8.55
N VAL A 265 -14.53 -5.88 -7.75
CA VAL A 265 -15.94 -6.30 -7.91
C VAL A 265 -16.93 -5.17 -7.64
N CYS A 266 -16.57 -4.20 -6.81
CA CYS A 266 -17.36 -3.00 -6.59
C CYS A 266 -17.07 -1.87 -7.61
N GLY A 267 -16.22 -2.10 -8.62
CA GLY A 267 -15.87 -1.10 -9.61
C GLY A 267 -15.15 0.13 -9.02
N ARG A 268 -14.36 -0.05 -7.93
CA ARG A 268 -13.66 1.03 -7.22
C ARG A 268 -12.36 1.43 -7.91
N VAL A 269 -12.43 1.56 -9.21
CA VAL A 269 -11.33 1.95 -10.10
C VAL A 269 -11.75 3.16 -10.93
N ASN A 270 -10.77 3.98 -11.31
CA ASN A 270 -11.06 5.10 -12.20
C ASN A 270 -11.43 4.57 -13.58
N LYS A 271 -12.59 4.95 -14.07
CA LYS A 271 -13.08 4.57 -15.40
C LYS A 271 -12.29 5.30 -16.49
N GLU A 272 -12.29 4.75 -17.69
CA GLU A 272 -11.63 5.38 -18.84
C GLU A 272 -12.04 6.84 -19.01
N GLY A 273 -11.07 7.71 -19.25
CA GLY A 273 -11.28 9.15 -19.39
C GLY A 273 -11.48 9.92 -18.09
N GLU A 274 -11.70 9.27 -16.93
CA GLU A 274 -11.80 9.97 -15.67
C GLU A 274 -10.49 10.64 -15.28
N ARG A 275 -10.60 11.81 -14.65
CA ARG A 275 -9.44 12.55 -14.17
C ARG A 275 -8.79 11.84 -12.99
N ILE A 276 -7.52 11.48 -13.14
CA ILE A 276 -6.70 10.96 -12.04
C ILE A 276 -6.16 12.14 -11.24
N PRO A 277 -6.40 12.22 -9.93
CA PRO A 277 -5.78 13.23 -9.09
C PRO A 277 -4.26 13.08 -9.14
N ASN A 278 -3.56 14.08 -9.66
CA ASN A 278 -2.10 14.07 -9.66
C ASN A 278 -1.59 14.58 -8.33
N ALA A 279 -0.94 13.71 -7.57
CA ALA A 279 -0.31 14.05 -6.29
C ALA A 279 1.20 14.30 -6.40
N GLY A 280 1.81 14.15 -7.58
CA GLY A 280 3.25 14.25 -7.75
C GLY A 280 3.74 15.71 -7.79
N ILE A 281 4.62 16.08 -6.84
CA ILE A 281 5.27 17.41 -6.83
C ILE A 281 6.22 17.56 -8.02
N LEU A 282 6.88 16.47 -8.41
CA LEU A 282 7.83 16.42 -9.53
C LEU A 282 7.18 15.98 -10.86
N SER A 283 5.88 15.69 -10.84
CA SER A 283 5.17 15.31 -12.06
C SER A 283 4.70 16.55 -12.82
N PRO A 284 4.72 16.53 -14.17
CA PRO A 284 4.15 17.61 -14.95
C PRO A 284 2.71 17.90 -14.52
N LYS A 285 2.31 19.17 -14.48
CA LYS A 285 0.94 19.61 -14.16
C LYS A 285 -0.06 19.31 -15.29
N ILE A 286 0.17 18.25 -16.03
CA ILE A 286 -0.71 17.80 -17.11
C ILE A 286 -1.85 17.00 -16.49
N PRO A 287 -3.12 17.29 -16.81
CA PRO A 287 -4.24 16.49 -16.36
C PRO A 287 -4.08 15.05 -16.87
N ARG A 288 -3.91 14.11 -15.94
CA ARG A 288 -3.91 12.68 -16.27
C ARG A 288 -5.35 12.19 -16.34
N ARG A 289 -5.62 11.37 -17.34
CA ARG A 289 -6.87 10.62 -17.45
C ARG A 289 -6.59 9.14 -17.32
N ALA A 290 -7.56 8.42 -16.78
CA ALA A 290 -7.49 6.98 -16.71
C ALA A 290 -7.58 6.38 -18.12
N GLU A 291 -6.73 5.41 -18.37
CA GLU A 291 -6.69 4.63 -19.61
C GLU A 291 -6.85 3.16 -19.25
N VAL A 292 -7.65 2.45 -20.03
CA VAL A 292 -7.84 1.01 -19.85
C VAL A 292 -6.89 0.29 -20.80
N HIS A 293 -5.96 -0.46 -20.23
CA HIS A 293 -5.11 -1.37 -20.98
C HIS A 293 -5.48 -2.81 -20.60
N ALA A 294 -5.41 -3.71 -21.57
CA ALA A 294 -5.54 -5.11 -21.28
C ALA A 294 -4.53 -5.53 -20.20
N ALA A 295 -4.99 -6.24 -19.19
CA ALA A 295 -4.10 -6.77 -18.16
C ALA A 295 -3.09 -7.71 -18.83
N ALA A 296 -1.80 -7.42 -18.66
CA ALA A 296 -0.78 -8.41 -18.98
C ALA A 296 -0.70 -9.37 -17.80
N PRO A 297 -0.92 -10.68 -17.98
CA PRO A 297 -0.77 -11.63 -16.90
C PRO A 297 0.64 -11.54 -16.30
N ALA A 298 0.71 -11.36 -14.98
CA ALA A 298 2.00 -11.16 -14.29
C ALA A 298 2.98 -12.33 -14.46
N TYR A 299 2.47 -13.51 -14.81
CA TYR A 299 3.27 -14.72 -15.06
C TYR A 299 3.79 -14.84 -16.49
N ASP A 300 3.36 -14.00 -17.42
CA ASP A 300 3.86 -13.97 -18.81
C ASP A 300 5.18 -13.21 -18.98
N TYR A 301 5.70 -12.67 -17.88
CA TYR A 301 7.03 -12.08 -17.90
C TYR A 301 8.16 -13.10 -18.19
N GLY A 302 7.82 -14.35 -18.40
CA GLY A 302 8.75 -15.41 -18.76
C GLY A 302 9.80 -15.70 -17.68
N PRO A 303 10.83 -16.51 -18.00
CA PRO A 303 11.85 -16.95 -17.03
C PRO A 303 12.65 -15.80 -16.41
N LYS A 304 12.69 -14.63 -17.05
CA LYS A 304 13.44 -13.44 -16.57
C LYS A 304 12.78 -12.71 -15.41
N ALA A 305 11.49 -12.92 -15.17
CA ALA A 305 10.73 -12.28 -14.11
C ALA A 305 10.65 -13.11 -12.84
N ARG A 306 11.25 -14.27 -12.79
CA ARG A 306 11.31 -15.05 -11.55
C ARG A 306 12.21 -14.32 -10.56
N VAL A 307 11.60 -13.88 -9.45
CA VAL A 307 12.35 -13.50 -8.26
C VAL A 307 13.16 -14.72 -7.86
N ARG A 308 14.45 -14.70 -8.16
CA ARG A 308 15.37 -15.70 -7.62
C ARG A 308 15.62 -15.27 -6.17
N GLY A 309 15.09 -16.06 -5.23
CA GLY A 309 15.38 -15.92 -3.82
C GLY A 309 16.87 -16.10 -3.53
#